data_fe5e891126b9e61efb662c6ff0336291
#
_entry.id   fe5e891126b9e61efb662c6ff0336291
#
_cell.length_a   1.000
_cell.length_b   1.000
_cell.length_c   1.000
_cell.angle_alpha   90.00
_cell.angle_beta   90.00
_cell.angle_gamma   90.00
#
_symmetry.space_group_name_H-M   'P 1'
#
loop_
_entity.id
_entity.type
_entity.pdbx_description
1 polymer ?
#
loop_
_entity_poly.entity_id
_entity_poly.type
_entity_poly.pdbx_seq_one_letter_code
_entity_poly.pdbx_strand_id
1 'polypeptide(L)'
;LSQLKEATRNIKEGNLDFTVEKSGVQEISALCEDFEEMRQRLKQSSEEKLAFDKENKELISNISHDLKTPITSIKGYVEGIMDGVADTPEKMNRYIRTIYTKANEMDRLINELTFYSKIDTNRIPYTFNKINVKDYFEDCVDDLTAELESSDVSLTYFNYLEEDAVVIADAEQLKRVINNIISNSLKYMDKPKGVINIRLRDVGDFIQIEIEDNGKGIAQKDLANIFDRFYRTDTSRNSSKGGSGIGLSIVKKIMEDHGGQVWATSKEGTGTTMYLALRKYQEVPIHE
;
A
#
# COMPACT_ATOMS: atom_id res chain seq x y z
N LEU A 1 -30.47 -38.04 10.88
CA LEU A 1 -29.20 -38.63 11.38
C LEU A 1 -28.33 -39.15 10.23
N SER A 2 -28.90 -39.82 9.20
CA SER A 2 -28.14 -40.31 8.01
C SER A 2 -27.47 -39.15 7.27
N GLN A 3 -28.18 -38.05 7.00
CA GLN A 3 -27.66 -36.84 6.35
C GLN A 3 -26.50 -36.20 7.12
N LEU A 4 -26.61 -36.09 8.45
CA LEU A 4 -25.53 -35.54 9.29
C LEU A 4 -24.28 -36.41 9.29
N LYS A 5 -24.46 -37.74 9.25
CA LYS A 5 -23.34 -38.66 9.12
C LYS A 5 -22.63 -38.51 7.77
N GLU A 6 -23.38 -38.35 6.69
CA GLU A 6 -22.84 -38.10 5.36
C GLU A 6 -22.15 -36.72 5.27
N ALA A 7 -22.78 -35.68 5.85
CA ALA A 7 -22.20 -34.36 5.96
C ALA A 7 -20.86 -34.36 6.72
N THR A 8 -20.80 -35.08 7.84
CA THR A 8 -19.54 -35.24 8.61
C THR A 8 -18.46 -35.93 7.78
N ARG A 9 -18.84 -36.94 6.98
CA ARG A 9 -17.91 -37.63 6.09
C ARG A 9 -17.38 -36.71 5.00
N ASN A 10 -18.25 -35.93 4.35
CA ASN A 10 -17.87 -34.93 3.34
C ASN A 10 -16.88 -33.90 3.89
N ILE A 11 -17.16 -33.37 5.08
CA ILE A 11 -16.24 -32.43 5.74
C ILE A 11 -14.88 -33.09 6.01
N LYS A 12 -14.86 -34.32 6.51
CA LYS A 12 -13.62 -35.06 6.77
C LYS A 12 -12.80 -35.30 5.50
N GLU A 13 -13.46 -35.46 4.36
CA GLU A 13 -12.83 -35.64 3.04
C GLU A 13 -12.49 -34.30 2.38
N GLY A 14 -12.74 -33.14 3.04
CA GLY A 14 -12.47 -31.79 2.53
C GLY A 14 -13.49 -31.28 1.51
N ASN A 15 -14.57 -32.02 1.29
CA ASN A 15 -15.67 -31.57 0.43
C ASN A 15 -16.63 -30.73 1.26
N LEU A 16 -16.65 -29.41 0.97
CA LEU A 16 -17.54 -28.44 1.61
C LEU A 16 -18.66 -27.94 0.66
N ASP A 17 -18.72 -28.47 -0.57
CA ASP A 17 -19.68 -28.09 -1.61
C ASP A 17 -20.96 -28.96 -1.54
N PHE A 18 -21.60 -28.96 -0.38
CA PHE A 18 -22.89 -29.59 -0.15
C PHE A 18 -23.72 -28.69 0.79
N THR A 19 -25.01 -28.97 0.94
CA THR A 19 -25.89 -28.32 1.89
C THR A 19 -26.57 -29.35 2.78
N VAL A 20 -26.80 -28.98 4.04
CA VAL A 20 -27.54 -29.83 4.99
C VAL A 20 -29.01 -29.33 5.03
N GLU A 21 -29.91 -30.16 4.54
CA GLU A 21 -31.34 -29.83 4.54
C GLU A 21 -31.95 -29.96 5.95
N LYS A 22 -32.92 -29.08 6.24
CA LYS A 22 -33.66 -29.10 7.51
C LYS A 22 -34.46 -30.37 7.65
N SER A 23 -34.48 -30.97 8.82
CA SER A 23 -35.31 -32.11 9.19
C SER A 23 -36.72 -31.69 9.59
N GLY A 24 -37.70 -32.53 9.36
CA GLY A 24 -39.07 -32.31 9.83
C GLY A 24 -39.26 -32.45 11.35
N VAL A 25 -38.24 -32.86 12.11
CA VAL A 25 -38.25 -32.98 13.56
C VAL A 25 -37.53 -31.76 14.13
N GLN A 26 -38.17 -31.00 15.03
CA GLN A 26 -37.72 -29.70 15.50
C GLN A 26 -36.32 -29.74 16.11
N GLU A 27 -36.01 -30.71 16.95
CA GLU A 27 -34.71 -30.87 17.63
C GLU A 27 -33.58 -31.20 16.62
N ILE A 28 -33.89 -32.02 15.60
CA ILE A 28 -32.96 -32.39 14.55
C ILE A 28 -32.78 -31.21 13.56
N SER A 29 -33.83 -30.39 13.36
CA SER A 29 -33.74 -29.21 12.50
C SER A 29 -32.76 -28.20 13.04
N ALA A 30 -32.80 -27.92 14.36
CA ALA A 30 -31.83 -27.02 14.99
C ALA A 30 -30.39 -27.53 14.82
N LEU A 31 -30.16 -28.80 15.02
CA LEU A 31 -28.85 -29.43 14.82
C LEU A 31 -28.36 -29.32 13.35
N CYS A 32 -29.27 -29.49 12.39
CA CYS A 32 -28.96 -29.33 10.95
C CYS A 32 -28.59 -27.86 10.65
N GLU A 33 -29.25 -26.87 11.27
CA GLU A 33 -28.95 -25.44 11.11
C GLU A 33 -27.56 -25.11 11.66
N ASP A 34 -27.24 -25.53 12.86
CA ASP A 34 -25.92 -25.35 13.49
C ASP A 34 -24.81 -25.99 12.65
N PHE A 35 -25.08 -27.18 12.08
CA PHE A 35 -24.13 -27.90 11.25
C PHE A 35 -23.91 -27.19 9.90
N GLU A 36 -24.94 -26.62 9.30
CA GLU A 36 -24.86 -25.85 8.08
C GLU A 36 -24.09 -24.53 8.30
N GLU A 37 -24.34 -23.85 9.43
CA GLU A 37 -23.57 -22.67 9.80
C GLU A 37 -22.09 -22.99 9.97
N MET A 38 -21.75 -24.08 10.67
CA MET A 38 -20.37 -24.54 10.82
C MET A 38 -19.73 -24.86 9.47
N ARG A 39 -20.44 -25.57 8.58
CA ARG A 39 -19.95 -25.88 7.22
C ARG A 39 -19.66 -24.62 6.43
N GLN A 40 -20.57 -23.62 6.47
CA GLN A 40 -20.39 -22.35 5.77
C GLN A 40 -19.17 -21.59 6.29
N ARG A 41 -18.97 -21.53 7.59
CA ARG A 41 -17.79 -20.92 8.20
C ARG A 41 -16.50 -21.64 7.80
N LEU A 42 -16.49 -22.97 7.77
CA LEU A 42 -15.35 -23.76 7.32
C LEU A 42 -15.05 -23.51 5.83
N LYS A 43 -16.09 -23.44 4.99
CA LYS A 43 -15.94 -23.14 3.57
C LYS A 43 -15.34 -21.76 3.37
N GLN A 44 -15.89 -20.75 4.01
CA GLN A 44 -15.38 -19.38 3.96
C GLN A 44 -13.91 -19.32 4.42
N SER A 45 -13.58 -19.93 5.56
CA SER A 45 -12.20 -19.96 6.07
C SER A 45 -11.23 -20.67 5.12
N SER A 46 -11.70 -21.74 4.45
CA SER A 46 -10.90 -22.47 3.45
C SER A 46 -10.66 -21.63 2.19
N GLU A 47 -11.69 -20.94 1.71
CA GLU A 47 -11.60 -20.03 0.55
C GLU A 47 -10.67 -18.84 0.84
N GLU A 48 -10.80 -18.23 2.02
CA GLU A 48 -9.91 -17.15 2.49
C GLU A 48 -8.44 -17.62 2.56
N LYS A 49 -8.21 -18.84 3.08
CA LYS A 49 -6.87 -19.41 3.13
C LYS A 49 -6.28 -19.67 1.75
N LEU A 50 -7.09 -20.21 0.83
CA LEU A 50 -6.64 -20.44 -0.55
C LEU A 50 -6.33 -19.14 -1.28
N ALA A 51 -7.15 -18.10 -1.09
CA ALA A 51 -6.90 -16.77 -1.63
C ALA A 51 -5.59 -16.20 -1.08
N PHE A 52 -5.38 -16.29 0.24
CA PHE A 52 -4.16 -15.86 0.91
C PHE A 52 -2.91 -16.61 0.41
N ASP A 53 -2.97 -17.93 0.27
CA ASP A 53 -1.86 -18.74 -0.25
C ASP A 53 -1.52 -18.38 -1.70
N LYS A 54 -2.53 -18.08 -2.52
CA LYS A 54 -2.35 -17.60 -3.88
C LYS A 54 -1.68 -16.24 -3.91
N GLU A 55 -2.19 -15.28 -3.13
CA GLU A 55 -1.59 -13.94 -3.00
C GLU A 55 -0.12 -14.01 -2.56
N ASN A 56 0.21 -14.86 -1.58
CA ASN A 56 1.59 -15.05 -1.12
C ASN A 56 2.50 -15.63 -2.21
N LYS A 57 2.02 -16.57 -3.03
CA LYS A 57 2.80 -17.10 -4.15
C LYS A 57 3.06 -16.03 -5.22
N GLU A 58 2.05 -15.23 -5.54
CA GLU A 58 2.19 -14.11 -6.48
C GLU A 58 3.16 -13.05 -5.93
N LEU A 59 3.11 -12.75 -4.63
CA LEU A 59 4.06 -11.87 -3.96
C LEU A 59 5.50 -12.34 -4.15
N ILE A 60 5.78 -13.59 -3.75
CA ILE A 60 7.15 -14.15 -3.85
C ILE A 60 7.64 -14.12 -5.29
N SER A 61 6.79 -14.44 -6.25
CA SER A 61 7.12 -14.40 -7.67
C SER A 61 7.45 -12.97 -8.14
N ASN A 62 6.61 -12.00 -7.81
CA ASN A 62 6.79 -10.60 -8.21
C ASN A 62 8.04 -9.98 -7.58
N ILE A 63 8.26 -10.21 -6.28
CA ILE A 63 9.45 -9.73 -5.58
C ILE A 63 10.71 -10.36 -6.15
N SER A 64 10.69 -11.65 -6.43
CA SER A 64 11.83 -12.35 -7.03
C SER A 64 12.19 -11.74 -8.39
N HIS A 65 11.20 -11.41 -9.20
CA HIS A 65 11.39 -10.72 -10.48
C HIS A 65 11.94 -9.30 -10.28
N ASP A 66 11.35 -8.52 -9.38
CA ASP A 66 11.70 -7.12 -9.13
C ASP A 66 13.08 -6.97 -8.46
N LEU A 67 13.53 -7.98 -7.71
CA LEU A 67 14.91 -8.05 -7.19
C LEU A 67 15.91 -8.53 -8.25
N LYS A 68 15.51 -9.46 -9.12
CA LYS A 68 16.42 -9.99 -10.17
C LYS A 68 16.86 -8.90 -11.16
N THR A 69 15.98 -7.97 -11.49
CA THR A 69 16.27 -6.89 -12.45
C THR A 69 17.43 -5.98 -12.00
N PRO A 70 17.40 -5.36 -10.81
CA PRO A 70 18.54 -4.55 -10.34
C PRO A 70 19.81 -5.38 -10.11
N ILE A 71 19.71 -6.62 -9.64
CA ILE A 71 20.87 -7.53 -9.47
C ILE A 71 21.55 -7.76 -10.81
N THR A 72 20.78 -8.08 -11.86
CA THR A 72 21.34 -8.28 -13.21
C THR A 72 22.00 -7.02 -13.74
N SER A 73 21.41 -5.86 -13.50
CA SER A 73 21.97 -4.57 -13.87
C SER A 73 23.29 -4.30 -13.12
N ILE A 74 23.33 -4.46 -11.80
CA ILE A 74 24.54 -4.32 -10.99
C ILE A 74 25.64 -5.23 -11.53
N LYS A 75 25.33 -6.52 -11.75
CA LYS A 75 26.29 -7.50 -12.25
C LYS A 75 26.86 -7.07 -13.61
N GLY A 76 26.02 -6.63 -14.55
CA GLY A 76 26.50 -6.17 -15.87
C GLY A 76 27.40 -4.93 -15.80
N TYR A 77 27.11 -3.97 -14.90
CA TYR A 77 27.99 -2.82 -14.72
C TYR A 77 29.30 -3.19 -14.03
N VAL A 78 29.30 -4.12 -13.08
CA VAL A 78 30.53 -4.63 -12.43
C VAL A 78 31.37 -5.40 -13.45
N GLU A 79 30.77 -6.29 -14.26
CA GLU A 79 31.46 -6.99 -15.34
C GLU A 79 32.07 -6.00 -16.34
N GLY A 80 31.33 -4.96 -16.74
CA GLY A 80 31.86 -3.91 -17.61
C GLY A 80 33.02 -3.11 -17.03
N ILE A 81 33.09 -2.95 -15.69
CA ILE A 81 34.27 -2.38 -15.05
C ILE A 81 35.42 -3.36 -15.06
N MET A 82 35.20 -4.64 -14.75
CA MET A 82 36.23 -5.68 -14.72
C MET A 82 36.84 -5.93 -16.09
N ASP A 83 36.01 -5.87 -17.14
CA ASP A 83 36.44 -6.09 -18.56
C ASP A 83 37.06 -4.83 -19.17
N GLY A 84 37.21 -3.74 -18.42
CA GLY A 84 37.82 -2.50 -18.92
C GLY A 84 36.94 -1.69 -19.88
N VAL A 85 35.63 -2.00 -19.98
CA VAL A 85 34.66 -1.23 -20.80
C VAL A 85 34.47 0.18 -20.26
N ALA A 86 34.61 0.35 -18.95
CA ALA A 86 34.63 1.65 -18.29
C ALA A 86 36.02 2.28 -18.33
N ASP A 87 36.45 2.60 -19.55
CA ASP A 87 37.82 3.02 -19.92
C ASP A 87 38.13 4.49 -19.63
N THR A 88 37.16 5.30 -19.20
CA THR A 88 37.36 6.70 -18.80
C THR A 88 36.82 6.97 -17.39
N PRO A 89 37.36 7.99 -16.69
CA PRO A 89 36.86 8.39 -15.37
C PRO A 89 35.36 8.70 -15.35
N GLU A 90 34.84 9.31 -16.42
CA GLU A 90 33.44 9.68 -16.56
C GLU A 90 32.55 8.43 -16.69
N LYS A 91 32.98 7.44 -17.50
CA LYS A 91 32.27 6.16 -17.64
C LYS A 91 32.33 5.38 -16.33
N MET A 92 33.50 5.33 -15.68
CA MET A 92 33.66 4.68 -14.38
C MET A 92 32.71 5.28 -13.34
N ASN A 93 32.67 6.60 -13.20
CA ASN A 93 31.76 7.29 -12.30
C ASN A 93 30.30 7.01 -12.61
N ARG A 94 29.92 6.99 -13.89
CA ARG A 94 28.56 6.66 -14.30
C ARG A 94 28.19 5.22 -13.91
N TYR A 95 29.08 4.26 -14.12
CA TYR A 95 28.86 2.85 -13.76
C TYR A 95 28.70 2.70 -12.25
N ILE A 96 29.59 3.29 -11.45
CA ILE A 96 29.51 3.27 -9.98
C ILE A 96 28.21 3.92 -9.48
N ARG A 97 27.82 5.08 -10.03
CA ARG A 97 26.55 5.73 -9.68
C ARG A 97 25.35 4.84 -10.01
N THR A 98 25.36 4.16 -11.14
CA THR A 98 24.26 3.25 -11.52
C THR A 98 24.19 2.06 -10.58
N ILE A 99 25.33 1.46 -10.22
CA ILE A 99 25.40 0.38 -9.21
C ILE A 99 24.81 0.84 -7.88
N TYR A 100 25.24 2.02 -7.41
CA TYR A 100 24.73 2.59 -6.16
C TYR A 100 23.23 2.83 -6.18
N THR A 101 22.71 3.41 -7.27
CA THR A 101 21.27 3.63 -7.44
C THR A 101 20.48 2.32 -7.42
N LYS A 102 21.00 1.27 -8.11
CA LYS A 102 20.34 -0.04 -8.14
C LYS A 102 20.40 -0.77 -6.79
N ALA A 103 21.47 -0.59 -6.03
CA ALA A 103 21.56 -1.11 -4.66
C ALA A 103 20.53 -0.44 -3.75
N ASN A 104 20.36 0.88 -3.84
CA ASN A 104 19.34 1.60 -3.06
C ASN A 104 17.90 1.20 -3.46
N GLU A 105 17.64 0.95 -4.75
CA GLU A 105 16.35 0.40 -5.20
C GLU A 105 16.05 -0.96 -4.55
N MET A 106 17.06 -1.84 -4.45
CA MET A 106 16.93 -3.14 -3.77
C MET A 106 16.67 -2.99 -2.29
N ASP A 107 17.41 -2.12 -1.60
CA ASP A 107 17.23 -1.86 -0.17
C ASP A 107 15.79 -1.39 0.12
N ARG A 108 15.27 -0.48 -0.71
CA ARG A 108 13.88 -0.05 -0.62
C ARG A 108 12.88 -1.20 -0.78
N LEU A 109 13.08 -2.09 -1.76
CA LEU A 109 12.19 -3.25 -1.98
C LEU A 109 12.24 -4.22 -0.80
N ILE A 110 13.41 -4.46 -0.21
CA ILE A 110 13.58 -5.31 0.98
C ILE A 110 12.86 -4.70 2.18
N ASN A 111 12.97 -3.39 2.37
CA ASN A 111 12.29 -2.66 3.45
C ASN A 111 10.76 -2.68 3.29
N GLU A 112 10.25 -2.55 2.05
CA GLU A 112 8.82 -2.70 1.74
C GLU A 112 8.33 -4.12 2.08
N LEU A 113 9.09 -5.16 1.70
CA LEU A 113 8.77 -6.55 1.99
C LEU A 113 8.79 -6.86 3.49
N THR A 114 9.83 -6.40 4.18
CA THR A 114 9.96 -6.58 5.63
C THR A 114 8.80 -5.93 6.38
N PHE A 115 8.41 -4.75 5.94
CA PHE A 115 7.26 -4.06 6.52
C PHE A 115 5.95 -4.78 6.20
N TYR A 116 5.78 -5.26 4.97
CA TYR A 116 4.63 -6.09 4.59
C TYR A 116 4.47 -7.32 5.50
N SER A 117 5.56 -8.03 5.76
CA SER A 117 5.56 -9.18 6.68
C SER A 117 5.13 -8.80 8.11
N LYS A 118 5.42 -7.58 8.57
CA LYS A 118 4.96 -7.07 9.87
C LYS A 118 3.47 -6.71 9.85
N ILE A 119 2.97 -6.14 8.75
CA ILE A 119 1.54 -5.86 8.53
C ILE A 119 0.72 -7.14 8.65
N ASP A 120 1.14 -8.16 7.95
CA ASP A 120 0.40 -9.42 7.83
C ASP A 120 0.28 -10.16 9.17
N THR A 121 1.26 -9.99 10.04
CA THR A 121 1.27 -10.54 11.40
C THR A 121 0.65 -9.62 12.45
N ASN A 122 0.09 -8.47 12.06
CA ASN A 122 -0.45 -7.43 12.96
C ASN A 122 0.57 -6.99 14.04
N ARG A 123 1.87 -6.95 13.67
CA ARG A 123 3.02 -6.69 14.58
C ARG A 123 3.71 -5.36 14.30
N ILE A 124 3.02 -4.40 13.71
CA ILE A 124 3.58 -3.06 13.57
C ILE A 124 3.58 -2.42 14.96
N PRO A 125 4.73 -2.12 15.54
CA PRO A 125 4.79 -1.41 16.81
C PRO A 125 4.53 0.08 16.55
N TYR A 126 3.27 0.50 16.61
CA TYR A 126 2.91 1.91 16.49
C TYR A 126 3.25 2.69 17.75
N THR A 127 3.78 3.89 17.58
CA THR A 127 4.01 4.85 18.65
C THR A 127 3.10 6.07 18.44
N PHE A 128 1.87 5.97 18.93
CA PHE A 128 0.86 7.02 18.78
C PHE A 128 1.15 8.21 19.70
N ASN A 129 1.21 9.40 19.12
CA ASN A 129 1.41 10.66 19.82
C ASN A 129 0.40 11.71 19.33
N LYS A 130 0.21 12.76 20.12
CA LYS A 130 -0.48 13.97 19.65
C LYS A 130 0.44 14.69 18.68
N ILE A 131 -0.06 14.93 17.48
CA ILE A 131 0.68 15.61 16.40
C ILE A 131 -0.10 16.86 16.01
N ASN A 132 0.55 18.04 16.09
CA ASN A 132 0.05 19.23 15.42
C ASN A 132 0.21 19.03 13.91
N VAL A 133 -0.90 19.01 13.19
CA VAL A 133 -0.90 18.63 11.78
C VAL A 133 -0.20 19.67 10.91
N LYS A 134 -0.36 20.96 11.23
CA LYS A 134 0.29 22.06 10.51
C LYS A 134 1.81 21.92 10.60
N ASP A 135 2.35 21.89 11.81
CA ASP A 135 3.81 21.83 12.05
C ASP A 135 4.41 20.59 11.41
N TYR A 136 3.75 19.43 11.56
CA TYR A 136 4.19 18.18 10.98
C TYR A 136 4.26 18.22 9.45
N PHE A 137 3.25 18.79 8.79
CA PHE A 137 3.25 18.87 7.32
C PHE A 137 4.18 19.95 6.79
N GLU A 138 4.41 21.03 7.52
CA GLU A 138 5.43 22.03 7.18
C GLU A 138 6.82 21.37 7.14
N ASP A 139 7.20 20.62 8.18
CA ASP A 139 8.46 19.85 8.21
C ASP A 139 8.54 18.82 7.07
N CYS A 140 7.45 18.08 6.81
CA CYS A 140 7.43 17.12 5.71
C CYS A 140 7.60 17.78 4.33
N VAL A 141 6.98 18.92 4.11
CA VAL A 141 7.06 19.67 2.85
C VAL A 141 8.45 20.26 2.64
N ASP A 142 9.11 20.73 3.68
CA ASP A 142 10.48 21.22 3.62
C ASP A 142 11.45 20.09 3.21
N ASP A 143 11.33 18.90 3.83
CA ASP A 143 12.11 17.71 3.46
C ASP A 143 11.88 17.33 1.99
N LEU A 144 10.61 17.26 1.55
CA LEU A 144 10.25 16.90 0.17
C LEU A 144 10.74 17.94 -0.84
N THR A 145 10.67 19.23 -0.50
CA THR A 145 11.13 20.31 -1.36
C THR A 145 12.64 20.21 -1.60
N ALA A 146 13.41 19.94 -0.55
CA ALA A 146 14.84 19.70 -0.65
C ALA A 146 15.17 18.46 -1.52
N GLU A 147 14.39 17.37 -1.39
CA GLU A 147 14.57 16.16 -2.20
C GLU A 147 14.27 16.42 -3.69
N LEU A 148 13.30 17.28 -3.99
CA LEU A 148 12.84 17.56 -5.34
C LEU A 148 13.62 18.69 -6.06
N GLU A 149 14.52 19.41 -5.38
CA GLU A 149 15.30 20.51 -5.96
C GLU A 149 16.02 20.16 -7.27
N SER A 150 16.47 18.91 -7.40
CA SER A 150 17.18 18.43 -8.61
C SER A 150 16.27 17.81 -9.67
N SER A 151 14.96 17.85 -9.47
CA SER A 151 13.96 17.26 -10.36
C SER A 151 13.16 18.34 -11.10
N ASP A 152 12.59 18.00 -12.27
CA ASP A 152 11.67 18.90 -13.01
C ASP A 152 10.24 18.87 -12.44
N VAL A 153 10.12 18.71 -11.11
CA VAL A 153 8.84 18.62 -10.40
C VAL A 153 8.72 19.75 -9.40
N SER A 154 7.65 20.55 -9.50
CA SER A 154 7.32 21.57 -8.52
C SER A 154 6.37 21.04 -7.46
N LEU A 155 6.68 21.31 -6.19
CA LEU A 155 5.83 21.03 -5.05
C LEU A 155 5.20 22.32 -4.53
N THR A 156 3.88 22.32 -4.33
CA THR A 156 3.16 23.44 -3.73
C THR A 156 2.35 22.96 -2.53
N TYR A 157 2.39 23.71 -1.45
CA TYR A 157 1.68 23.40 -0.21
C TYR A 157 0.65 24.47 0.13
N PHE A 158 -0.55 24.04 0.46
CA PHE A 158 -1.66 24.90 0.89
C PHE A 158 -2.22 24.39 2.21
N ASN A 159 -2.17 25.20 3.22
CA ASN A 159 -2.74 24.90 4.53
C ASN A 159 -4.00 25.73 4.77
N TYR A 160 -5.14 25.06 4.91
CA TYR A 160 -6.44 25.65 5.23
C TYR A 160 -6.93 25.25 6.63
N LEU A 161 -6.02 24.77 7.49
CA LEU A 161 -6.35 24.39 8.86
C LEU A 161 -6.24 25.58 9.81
N GLU A 162 -7.01 25.51 10.90
CA GLU A 162 -6.78 26.34 12.06
C GLU A 162 -5.48 25.90 12.79
N GLU A 163 -4.85 26.81 13.55
CA GLU A 163 -3.50 26.59 14.12
C GLU A 163 -3.41 25.39 15.07
N ASP A 164 -4.50 25.02 15.73
CA ASP A 164 -4.53 23.99 16.78
C ASP A 164 -5.05 22.62 16.32
N ALA A 165 -5.05 22.33 15.04
CA ALA A 165 -5.52 21.04 14.54
C ALA A 165 -4.56 19.90 14.94
N VAL A 166 -5.02 19.04 15.86
CA VAL A 166 -4.25 17.91 16.41
C VAL A 166 -4.89 16.58 16.02
N VAL A 167 -4.06 15.59 15.73
CA VAL A 167 -4.45 14.19 15.52
C VAL A 167 -3.64 13.27 16.42
N ILE A 168 -4.15 12.06 16.68
CA ILE A 168 -3.38 10.98 17.32
C ILE A 168 -2.82 10.10 16.21
N ALA A 169 -1.51 10.10 16.04
CA ALA A 169 -0.87 9.34 14.99
C ALA A 169 0.58 8.95 15.33
N ASP A 170 1.11 8.00 14.57
CA ASP A 170 2.53 7.67 14.54
C ASP A 170 3.20 8.49 13.41
N ALA A 171 4.08 9.42 13.79
CA ALA A 171 4.73 10.35 12.88
C ALA A 171 5.57 9.64 11.79
N GLU A 172 6.29 8.56 12.16
CA GLU A 172 7.12 7.81 11.22
C GLU A 172 6.25 7.06 10.20
N GLN A 173 5.14 6.48 10.65
CA GLN A 173 4.24 5.76 9.76
C GLN A 173 3.45 6.72 8.85
N LEU A 174 3.07 7.91 9.33
CA LEU A 174 2.51 8.96 8.47
C LEU A 174 3.53 9.46 7.43
N LYS A 175 4.79 9.64 7.81
CA LYS A 175 5.86 9.98 6.84
C LYS A 175 5.98 8.91 5.77
N ARG A 176 5.87 7.63 6.15
CA ARG A 176 5.86 6.50 5.21
C ARG A 176 4.66 6.56 4.25
N VAL A 177 3.47 6.89 4.74
CA VAL A 177 2.27 7.09 3.90
C VAL A 177 2.53 8.16 2.84
N ILE A 178 3.01 9.34 3.26
CA ILE A 178 3.32 10.45 2.37
C ILE A 178 4.36 10.05 1.33
N ASN A 179 5.46 9.45 1.75
CA ASN A 179 6.55 9.02 0.86
C ASN A 179 6.09 7.98 -0.17
N ASN A 180 5.23 7.04 0.20
CA ASN A 180 4.67 6.07 -0.75
C ASN A 180 3.81 6.75 -1.82
N ILE A 181 2.99 7.73 -1.44
CA ILE A 181 2.14 8.48 -2.38
C ILE A 181 3.02 9.34 -3.30
N ILE A 182 3.94 10.14 -2.74
CA ILE A 182 4.86 11.00 -3.51
C ILE A 182 5.73 10.17 -4.47
N SER A 183 6.29 9.05 -4.01
CA SER A 183 7.07 8.14 -4.87
C SER A 183 6.24 7.60 -6.03
N ASN A 184 4.96 7.29 -5.82
CA ASN A 184 4.06 6.90 -6.90
C ASN A 184 3.80 8.06 -7.86
N SER A 185 3.53 9.26 -7.37
CA SER A 185 3.33 10.46 -8.21
C SER A 185 4.54 10.71 -9.09
N LEU A 186 5.75 10.67 -8.55
CA LEU A 186 7.01 10.84 -9.30
C LEU A 186 7.23 9.75 -10.34
N LYS A 187 6.96 8.51 -9.97
CA LYS A 187 7.11 7.35 -10.84
C LYS A 187 6.22 7.39 -12.07
N TYR A 188 5.00 7.86 -11.89
CA TYR A 188 3.99 7.93 -12.94
C TYR A 188 3.84 9.32 -13.56
N MET A 189 4.76 10.22 -13.23
CA MET A 189 4.87 11.53 -13.89
C MET A 189 5.30 11.34 -15.35
N ASP A 190 4.51 11.86 -16.28
CA ASP A 190 4.71 11.76 -17.72
C ASP A 190 4.72 13.13 -18.40
N LYS A 191 4.58 14.22 -17.63
CA LYS A 191 4.61 15.60 -18.14
C LYS A 191 6.03 16.16 -18.10
N PRO A 192 6.37 17.06 -19.04
CA PRO A 192 7.68 17.76 -19.07
C PRO A 192 7.94 18.56 -17.80
N LYS A 193 6.87 19.07 -17.18
CA LYS A 193 6.91 19.75 -15.86
C LYS A 193 5.95 19.03 -14.94
N GLY A 194 6.51 18.33 -13.96
CA GLY A 194 5.73 17.68 -12.92
C GLY A 194 5.21 18.72 -11.93
N VAL A 195 3.99 18.52 -11.46
CA VAL A 195 3.36 19.36 -10.43
C VAL A 195 2.77 18.43 -9.37
N ILE A 196 3.13 18.68 -8.12
CA ILE A 196 2.51 18.03 -6.96
C ILE A 196 1.98 19.12 -6.04
N ASN A 197 0.70 19.02 -5.68
CA ASN A 197 0.05 19.92 -4.74
C ASN A 197 -0.35 19.16 -3.49
N ILE A 198 0.04 19.65 -2.32
CA ILE A 198 -0.41 19.13 -1.03
C ILE A 198 -1.36 20.17 -0.42
N ARG A 199 -2.56 19.73 -0.02
CA ARG A 199 -3.56 20.58 0.62
C ARG A 199 -4.03 19.96 1.92
N LEU A 200 -4.10 20.75 2.97
CA LEU A 200 -4.72 20.37 4.24
C LEU A 200 -6.06 21.08 4.37
N ARG A 201 -7.12 20.32 4.68
CA ARG A 201 -8.47 20.84 4.86
C ARG A 201 -9.09 20.35 6.15
N ASP A 202 -9.86 21.23 6.76
CA ASP A 202 -10.75 20.90 7.84
C ASP A 202 -12.09 20.38 7.27
N VAL A 203 -12.46 19.16 7.63
CA VAL A 203 -13.70 18.51 7.20
C VAL A 203 -14.44 17.99 8.43
N GLY A 204 -14.94 18.91 9.26
CA GLY A 204 -15.69 18.59 10.46
C GLY A 204 -14.84 17.86 11.51
N ASP A 205 -15.15 16.60 11.80
CA ASP A 205 -14.39 15.80 12.78
C ASP A 205 -13.07 15.25 12.24
N PHE A 206 -12.75 15.52 10.97
CA PHE A 206 -11.57 14.98 10.30
C PHE A 206 -10.69 16.09 9.72
N ILE A 207 -9.40 15.80 9.66
CA ILE A 207 -8.44 16.52 8.83
C ILE A 207 -8.29 15.72 7.54
N GLN A 208 -8.50 16.38 6.40
CA GLN A 208 -8.29 15.81 5.08
C GLN A 208 -6.98 16.34 4.48
N ILE A 209 -6.13 15.42 4.09
CA ILE A 209 -4.89 15.68 3.35
C ILE A 209 -5.12 15.27 1.90
N GLU A 210 -4.91 16.18 0.97
CA GLU A 210 -5.00 15.95 -0.47
C GLU A 210 -3.61 16.03 -1.07
N ILE A 211 -3.19 14.99 -1.79
CA ILE A 211 -1.93 14.97 -2.55
C ILE A 211 -2.31 14.76 -4.02
N GLU A 212 -2.20 15.82 -4.80
CA GLU A 212 -2.56 15.85 -6.21
C GLU A 212 -1.30 15.88 -7.08
N ASP A 213 -1.26 15.07 -8.12
CA ASP A 213 -0.25 15.10 -9.16
C ASP A 213 -0.87 15.34 -10.54
N ASN A 214 -0.06 15.85 -11.47
CA ASN A 214 -0.43 16.01 -12.86
C ASN A 214 0.12 14.88 -13.77
N GLY A 215 0.38 13.69 -13.22
CA GLY A 215 0.91 12.54 -13.95
C GLY A 215 -0.10 11.94 -14.92
N LYS A 216 0.18 10.71 -15.36
CA LYS A 216 -0.62 10.02 -16.39
C LYS A 216 -2.05 9.69 -15.96
N GLY A 217 -2.36 9.75 -14.66
CA GLY A 217 -3.65 9.36 -14.11
C GLY A 217 -3.87 7.84 -14.11
N ILE A 218 -5.04 7.44 -13.63
CA ILE A 218 -5.47 6.05 -13.44
C ILE A 218 -6.82 5.87 -14.13
N ALA A 219 -6.97 4.77 -14.87
CA ALA A 219 -8.24 4.43 -15.50
C ALA A 219 -9.32 4.14 -14.45
N GLN A 220 -10.57 4.54 -14.72
CA GLN A 220 -11.68 4.39 -13.79
C GLN A 220 -11.89 2.93 -13.34
N LYS A 221 -11.66 1.97 -14.23
CA LYS A 221 -11.78 0.53 -13.93
C LYS A 221 -10.75 0.04 -12.88
N ASP A 222 -9.61 0.71 -12.79
CA ASP A 222 -8.49 0.33 -11.92
C ASP A 222 -8.59 1.00 -10.54
N LEU A 223 -9.27 2.17 -10.43
CA LEU A 223 -9.34 2.97 -9.20
C LEU A 223 -9.86 2.21 -7.97
N ALA A 224 -10.77 1.29 -8.16
CA ALA A 224 -11.32 0.49 -7.06
C ALA A 224 -10.27 -0.44 -6.43
N ASN A 225 -9.26 -0.85 -7.21
CA ASN A 225 -8.32 -1.90 -6.84
C ASN A 225 -6.91 -1.40 -6.54
N ILE A 226 -6.62 -0.09 -6.72
CA ILE A 226 -5.24 0.43 -6.54
C ILE A 226 -4.68 0.27 -5.12
N PHE A 227 -5.55 0.11 -4.13
CA PHE A 227 -5.19 -0.14 -2.74
C PHE A 227 -5.15 -1.63 -2.39
N ASP A 228 -5.51 -2.51 -3.34
CA ASP A 228 -5.42 -3.95 -3.14
C ASP A 228 -3.95 -4.38 -3.21
N ARG A 229 -3.64 -5.42 -2.47
CA ARG A 229 -2.29 -5.97 -2.40
C ARG A 229 -1.87 -6.45 -3.78
N PHE A 230 -0.65 -6.08 -4.20
CA PHE A 230 -0.03 -6.52 -5.48
C PHE A 230 -0.75 -6.06 -6.73
N TYR A 231 -1.78 -5.23 -6.59
CA TYR A 231 -2.47 -4.70 -7.75
C TYR A 231 -1.55 -3.80 -8.55
N ARG A 232 -1.46 -4.08 -9.84
CA ARG A 232 -0.73 -3.27 -10.82
C ARG A 232 -1.57 -3.18 -12.08
N THR A 233 -1.72 -1.98 -12.61
CA THR A 233 -2.39 -1.79 -13.90
C THR A 233 -1.62 -2.48 -15.02
N ASP A 234 -2.29 -2.94 -16.08
CA ASP A 234 -1.66 -3.64 -17.20
C ASP A 234 -0.52 -2.82 -17.85
N THR A 235 -0.69 -1.50 -17.92
CA THR A 235 0.33 -0.58 -18.39
C THR A 235 1.56 -0.50 -17.48
N SER A 236 1.40 -0.71 -16.17
CA SER A 236 2.50 -0.69 -15.22
C SER A 236 3.28 -2.01 -15.15
N ARG A 237 2.65 -3.13 -15.54
CA ARG A 237 3.31 -4.45 -15.64
C ARG A 237 4.40 -4.47 -16.71
N ASN A 238 4.17 -3.75 -17.81
CA ASN A 238 5.09 -3.68 -18.97
C ASN A 238 6.11 -2.54 -18.91
N SER A 239 6.07 -1.71 -17.85
CA SER A 239 6.99 -0.58 -17.72
C SER A 239 8.28 -0.98 -17.01
N SER A 240 9.42 -0.54 -17.55
CA SER A 240 10.75 -0.65 -16.90
C SER A 240 10.85 0.10 -15.56
N LYS A 241 9.82 0.90 -15.22
CA LYS A 241 9.69 1.64 -13.97
C LYS A 241 9.08 0.77 -12.86
N GLY A 242 9.48 -0.48 -12.70
CA GLY A 242 8.98 -1.51 -11.78
C GLY A 242 8.39 -1.01 -10.44
N GLY A 243 7.73 -1.88 -9.71
CA GLY A 243 7.20 -1.58 -8.38
C GLY A 243 6.43 -2.77 -7.84
N SER A 244 6.63 -3.08 -6.57
CA SER A 244 6.09 -4.25 -5.88
C SER A 244 4.56 -4.37 -5.88
N GLY A 245 3.84 -3.25 -6.12
CA GLY A 245 2.38 -3.18 -5.93
C GLY A 245 1.97 -3.20 -4.44
N ILE A 246 2.93 -3.03 -3.54
CA ILE A 246 2.70 -3.07 -2.08
C ILE A 246 2.48 -1.66 -1.51
N GLY A 247 3.05 -0.62 -2.12
CA GLY A 247 3.10 0.73 -1.54
C GLY A 247 1.74 1.30 -1.15
N LEU A 248 0.72 1.23 -2.01
CA LEU A 248 -0.62 1.75 -1.69
C LEU A 248 -1.40 0.86 -0.73
N SER A 249 -1.17 -0.45 -0.71
CA SER A 249 -1.77 -1.32 0.31
C SER A 249 -1.18 -1.06 1.70
N ILE A 250 0.11 -0.69 1.79
CA ILE A 250 0.74 -0.18 3.02
C ILE A 250 0.05 1.12 3.46
N VAL A 251 -0.17 2.06 2.55
CA VAL A 251 -0.88 3.33 2.84
C VAL A 251 -2.26 3.04 3.43
N LYS A 252 -3.04 2.17 2.78
CA LYS A 252 -4.37 1.78 3.27
C LYS A 252 -4.31 1.20 4.68
N LYS A 253 -3.44 0.23 4.92
CA LYS A 253 -3.31 -0.41 6.23
C LYS A 253 -2.90 0.56 7.33
N ILE A 254 -1.90 1.42 7.08
CA ILE A 254 -1.50 2.42 8.08
C ILE A 254 -2.65 3.38 8.37
N MET A 255 -3.38 3.86 7.36
CA MET A 255 -4.51 4.75 7.57
C MET A 255 -5.63 4.09 8.35
N GLU A 256 -5.97 2.82 8.04
CA GLU A 256 -6.97 2.04 8.79
C GLU A 256 -6.55 1.83 10.26
N ASP A 257 -5.28 1.49 10.51
CA ASP A 257 -4.75 1.31 11.88
C ASP A 257 -4.72 2.63 12.69
N HIS A 258 -4.70 3.78 12.01
CA HIS A 258 -4.86 5.10 12.61
C HIS A 258 -6.33 5.53 12.77
N GLY A 259 -7.29 4.63 12.47
CA GLY A 259 -8.73 4.96 12.48
C GLY A 259 -9.12 5.99 11.40
N GLY A 260 -8.29 6.13 10.38
CA GLY A 260 -8.48 7.03 9.24
C GLY A 260 -8.98 6.30 7.99
N GLN A 261 -9.00 7.02 6.89
CA GLN A 261 -9.41 6.50 5.58
C GLN A 261 -8.48 7.01 4.49
N VAL A 262 -8.40 6.25 3.37
CA VAL A 262 -7.72 6.65 2.15
C VAL A 262 -8.57 6.32 0.94
N TRP A 263 -8.61 7.25 -0.04
CA TRP A 263 -9.24 7.02 -1.34
C TRP A 263 -8.53 7.87 -2.40
N ALA A 264 -8.91 7.68 -3.66
CA ALA A 264 -8.35 8.44 -4.77
C ALA A 264 -9.42 8.85 -5.77
N THR A 265 -9.17 9.98 -6.42
CA THR A 265 -9.84 10.38 -7.66
C THR A 265 -8.79 10.57 -8.73
N SER A 266 -9.10 10.15 -9.96
CA SER A 266 -8.15 10.26 -11.05
C SER A 266 -8.84 10.35 -12.39
N LYS A 267 -8.14 10.97 -13.34
CA LYS A 267 -8.53 11.00 -14.75
C LYS A 267 -7.29 10.72 -15.60
N GLU A 268 -7.40 9.71 -16.48
CA GLU A 268 -6.32 9.39 -17.41
C GLU A 268 -5.88 10.61 -18.21
N GLY A 269 -4.58 10.80 -18.35
CA GLY A 269 -3.95 11.91 -19.05
C GLY A 269 -3.98 13.24 -18.28
N THR A 270 -4.64 13.32 -17.13
CA THR A 270 -4.77 14.54 -16.32
C THR A 270 -3.95 14.47 -15.03
N GLY A 271 -4.09 13.39 -14.25
CA GLY A 271 -3.42 13.19 -12.98
C GLY A 271 -4.27 12.47 -11.95
N THR A 272 -3.75 12.38 -10.72
CA THR A 272 -4.38 11.68 -9.61
C THR A 272 -4.39 12.55 -8.37
N THR A 273 -5.46 12.51 -7.60
CA THR A 273 -5.52 13.07 -6.24
C THR A 273 -5.76 11.95 -5.25
N MET A 274 -4.81 11.77 -4.33
CA MET A 274 -4.94 10.90 -3.18
C MET A 274 -5.49 11.69 -2.00
N TYR A 275 -6.45 11.14 -1.31
CA TYR A 275 -7.08 11.71 -0.13
C TYR A 275 -6.81 10.84 1.08
N LEU A 276 -6.37 11.46 2.16
CA LEU A 276 -6.19 10.84 3.47
C LEU A 276 -7.07 11.58 4.46
N ALA A 277 -7.80 10.87 5.30
CA ALA A 277 -8.60 11.47 6.37
C ALA A 277 -8.16 10.90 7.71
N LEU A 278 -7.83 11.78 8.66
CA LEU A 278 -7.50 11.44 10.04
C LEU A 278 -8.47 12.15 10.98
N ARG A 279 -8.92 11.44 12.02
CA ARG A 279 -9.82 12.01 13.00
C ARG A 279 -9.10 13.04 13.87
N LYS A 280 -9.70 14.20 14.05
CA LYS A 280 -9.20 15.22 15.00
C LYS A 280 -9.23 14.70 16.42
N TYR A 281 -8.17 15.01 17.16
CA TYR A 281 -8.18 14.86 18.60
C TYR A 281 -9.05 15.95 19.21
N GLN A 282 -10.05 15.53 20.00
CA GLN A 282 -10.89 16.43 20.79
C GLN A 282 -10.66 16.11 22.26
N GLU A 283 -10.27 17.09 23.04
CA GLU A 283 -10.26 16.92 24.50
C GLU A 283 -11.70 16.78 24.97
N VAL A 284 -12.04 15.65 25.58
CA VAL A 284 -13.31 15.49 26.25
C VAL A 284 -13.22 16.29 27.56
N PRO A 285 -14.04 17.34 27.78
CA PRO A 285 -14.05 18.02 29.06
C PRO A 285 -14.44 17.01 30.12
N ILE A 286 -13.55 16.76 31.09
CA ILE A 286 -13.88 16.00 32.31
C ILE A 286 -14.81 16.90 33.09
N HIS A 287 -16.12 16.62 33.09
CA HIS A 287 -17.03 17.21 34.00
C HIS A 287 -16.74 16.57 35.38
N GLU A 288 -16.12 17.37 36.29
CA GLU A 288 -16.03 17.08 37.72
C GLU A 288 -17.42 17.07 38.38
#